data_07ba3cd04926e52e2f4f52aaa2312cd8
#
_entry.id   07ba3cd04926e52e2f4f52aaa2312cd8
#
_cell.length_a   1.000
_cell.length_b   1.000
_cell.length_c   1.000
_cell.angle_alpha   90.00
_cell.angle_beta   90.00
_cell.angle_gamma   90.00
#
_symmetry.space_group_name_H-M   'P 1'
#
loop_
_entity.id
_entity.type
_entity.pdbx_description
1 polymer ?
#
loop_
_entity_poly.entity_id
_entity_poly.type
_entity_poly.pdbx_seq_one_letter_code
_entity_poly.pdbx_strand_id
1 'polypeptide(L)'
;SIQESIASIEQSQKELLARMEQADRGINGNIDFKFEKRIIPALHSSFSRIQNDLSAHDTHMKLFAWEAYRSTGESMDAAKRRFFKSLPKAVGGKRLLQLGNAKLLHEFHDICVANNLPYFLACGTLLGAVRHEGFIPWDDDIDVGMIREDIEKLHSIVADNPRFRITTIFDRYAFCKQVRFRYKDPDLPCFIDLFFFDYAKDSSEQTCIELKRIRKELISTEEDECRLPIWKDKPYLPVDDPEAAVVEQFFQHMLDSSRSLLAQPNDANGLVWAIDNTTGTVQAEWNWISPTEDIFPLKSLAFEGKDCFVPQNYEKILSKEFGDYLNLPNDINSHYQHISDQELDATQRHLADFIEADD
;
A
#
# COMPACT_ATOMS: atom_id res chain seq x y z
N SER A 1 26.97 17.51 -74.94
CA SER A 1 28.04 16.47 -74.86
C SER A 1 27.55 15.34 -73.91
N ILE A 2 28.13 14.18 -73.93
CA ILE A 2 27.77 13.06 -73.02
C ILE A 2 27.89 13.50 -71.55
N GLN A 3 28.85 14.35 -71.22
CA GLN A 3 29.00 14.90 -69.83
C GLN A 3 27.83 15.79 -69.43
N GLU A 4 27.26 16.61 -70.32
CA GLU A 4 26.06 17.42 -70.04
C GLU A 4 24.83 16.55 -69.85
N SER A 5 24.72 15.47 -70.60
CA SER A 5 23.63 14.51 -70.44
C SER A 5 23.71 13.76 -69.09
N ILE A 6 24.92 13.37 -68.67
CA ILE A 6 25.14 12.74 -67.34
C ILE A 6 24.81 13.72 -66.22
N ALA A 7 25.23 14.99 -66.28
CA ALA A 7 24.93 15.98 -65.26
C ALA A 7 23.41 16.27 -65.18
N SER A 8 22.74 16.28 -66.33
CA SER A 8 21.27 16.43 -66.36
C SER A 8 20.52 15.25 -65.74
N ILE A 9 21.01 14.03 -65.92
CA ILE A 9 20.46 12.82 -65.31
C ILE A 9 20.66 12.84 -63.80
N GLU A 10 21.87 13.17 -63.34
CA GLU A 10 22.20 13.29 -61.90
C GLU A 10 21.34 14.35 -61.22
N GLN A 11 21.12 15.49 -61.84
CA GLN A 11 20.26 16.56 -61.34
C GLN A 11 18.80 16.06 -61.22
N SER A 12 18.29 15.40 -62.27
CA SER A 12 16.94 14.83 -62.26
C SER A 12 16.77 13.75 -61.21
N GLN A 13 17.77 12.93 -60.96
CA GLN A 13 17.75 11.94 -59.87
C GLN A 13 17.67 12.60 -58.50
N LYS A 14 18.45 13.66 -58.25
CA LYS A 14 18.41 14.42 -56.98
C LYS A 14 17.04 15.06 -56.76
N GLU A 15 16.44 15.66 -57.79
CA GLU A 15 15.09 16.26 -57.72
C GLU A 15 14.02 15.21 -57.45
N LEU A 16 14.13 14.04 -58.07
CA LEU A 16 13.20 12.95 -57.82
C LEU A 16 13.32 12.41 -56.38
N LEU A 17 14.53 12.24 -55.88
CA LEU A 17 14.81 11.78 -54.52
C LEU A 17 14.21 12.77 -53.50
N ALA A 18 14.44 14.08 -53.69
CA ALA A 18 13.89 15.11 -52.82
C ALA A 18 12.35 15.13 -52.82
N ARG A 19 11.71 14.89 -53.96
CA ARG A 19 10.24 14.77 -54.07
C ARG A 19 9.73 13.51 -53.36
N MET A 20 10.44 12.38 -53.46
CA MET A 20 10.08 11.15 -52.77
C MET A 20 10.18 11.33 -51.24
N GLU A 21 11.23 11.93 -50.74
CA GLU A 21 11.40 12.23 -49.32
C GLU A 21 10.36 13.21 -48.77
N GLN A 22 9.98 14.22 -49.59
CA GLN A 22 8.91 15.16 -49.24
C GLN A 22 7.53 14.48 -49.21
N ALA A 23 7.26 13.60 -50.19
CA ALA A 23 6.03 12.80 -50.21
C ALA A 23 5.95 11.84 -49.01
N ASP A 24 7.05 11.15 -48.67
CA ASP A 24 7.14 10.25 -47.55
C ASP A 24 6.91 10.98 -46.22
N ARG A 25 7.53 12.12 -46.00
CA ARG A 25 7.29 12.99 -44.83
C ARG A 25 5.83 13.44 -44.75
N GLY A 26 5.24 13.81 -45.88
CA GLY A 26 3.85 14.22 -45.96
C GLY A 26 2.87 13.10 -45.64
N ILE A 27 3.13 11.88 -46.13
CA ILE A 27 2.34 10.68 -45.84
C ILE A 27 2.44 10.29 -44.38
N ASN A 28 3.65 10.19 -43.84
CA ASN A 28 3.91 9.81 -42.45
C ASN A 28 3.32 10.84 -41.49
N GLY A 29 3.53 12.14 -41.74
CA GLY A 29 2.94 13.20 -40.90
C GLY A 29 1.39 13.20 -40.93
N ASN A 30 0.77 12.83 -42.06
CA ASN A 30 -0.68 12.69 -42.14
C ASN A 30 -1.20 11.43 -41.42
N ILE A 31 -0.44 10.35 -41.49
CA ILE A 31 -0.74 9.13 -40.74
C ILE A 31 -0.62 9.41 -39.24
N ASP A 32 0.47 9.99 -38.77
CA ASP A 32 0.68 10.33 -37.36
C ASP A 32 -0.39 11.28 -36.84
N PHE A 33 -0.72 12.33 -37.62
CA PHE A 33 -1.79 13.25 -37.27
C PHE A 33 -3.15 12.56 -37.12
N LYS A 34 -3.50 11.65 -38.07
CA LYS A 34 -4.76 10.91 -37.99
C LYS A 34 -4.78 9.94 -36.80
N PHE A 35 -3.62 9.31 -36.52
CA PHE A 35 -3.48 8.38 -35.42
C PHE A 35 -3.65 9.11 -34.08
N GLU A 36 -2.88 10.18 -33.87
CA GLU A 36 -2.94 10.95 -32.62
C GLU A 36 -4.24 11.73 -32.42
N LYS A 37 -4.76 12.35 -33.48
CA LYS A 37 -5.92 13.26 -33.35
C LYS A 37 -7.28 12.61 -33.56
N ARG A 38 -7.33 11.41 -34.12
CA ARG A 38 -8.60 10.72 -34.40
C ARG A 38 -8.67 9.30 -33.82
N ILE A 39 -7.65 8.49 -34.06
CA ILE A 39 -7.69 7.07 -33.69
C ILE A 39 -7.50 6.91 -32.19
N ILE A 40 -6.44 7.49 -31.61
CA ILE A 40 -6.17 7.41 -30.17
C ILE A 40 -7.33 7.98 -29.32
N PRO A 41 -7.86 9.19 -29.60
CA PRO A 41 -9.02 9.69 -28.85
C PRO A 41 -10.28 8.86 -29.01
N ALA A 42 -10.52 8.29 -30.20
CA ALA A 42 -11.67 7.41 -30.42
C ALA A 42 -11.53 6.08 -29.66
N LEU A 43 -10.31 5.52 -29.60
CA LEU A 43 -10.01 4.34 -28.79
C LEU A 43 -10.19 4.66 -27.29
N HIS A 44 -9.63 5.76 -26.79
CA HIS A 44 -9.81 6.17 -25.40
C HIS A 44 -11.28 6.36 -25.04
N SER A 45 -12.05 7.02 -25.91
CA SER A 45 -13.49 7.19 -25.71
C SER A 45 -14.24 5.85 -25.70
N SER A 46 -13.85 4.91 -26.57
CA SER A 46 -14.44 3.58 -26.61
C SER A 46 -14.09 2.76 -25.37
N PHE A 47 -12.82 2.79 -24.91
CA PHE A 47 -12.39 2.17 -23.67
C PHE A 47 -13.13 2.73 -22.46
N SER A 48 -13.24 4.07 -22.37
CA SER A 48 -13.97 4.73 -21.27
C SER A 48 -15.44 4.32 -21.24
N ARG A 49 -16.09 4.20 -22.41
CA ARG A 49 -17.48 3.69 -22.47
C ARG A 49 -17.59 2.25 -22.01
N ILE A 50 -16.71 1.36 -22.48
CA ILE A 50 -16.69 -0.04 -22.07
C ILE A 50 -16.46 -0.14 -20.56
N GLN A 51 -15.51 0.61 -20.00
CA GLN A 51 -15.27 0.64 -18.55
C GLN A 51 -16.50 1.12 -17.78
N ASN A 52 -17.17 2.18 -18.25
CA ASN A 52 -18.38 2.68 -17.61
C ASN A 52 -19.54 1.67 -17.68
N ASP A 53 -19.73 1.02 -18.83
CA ASP A 53 -20.76 0.01 -19.01
C ASP A 53 -20.51 -1.23 -18.14
N LEU A 54 -19.24 -1.68 -18.04
CA LEU A 54 -18.84 -2.76 -17.16
C LEU A 54 -19.02 -2.40 -15.69
N SER A 55 -18.66 -1.18 -15.29
CA SER A 55 -18.85 -0.70 -13.93
C SER A 55 -20.32 -0.59 -13.56
N ALA A 56 -21.17 -0.08 -14.46
CA ALA A 56 -22.61 -0.04 -14.25
C ALA A 56 -23.21 -1.45 -14.15
N HIS A 57 -22.78 -2.37 -15.01
CA HIS A 57 -23.23 -3.77 -14.97
C HIS A 57 -22.82 -4.43 -13.64
N ASP A 58 -21.58 -4.29 -13.21
CA ASP A 58 -21.07 -4.80 -11.93
C ASP A 58 -21.88 -4.25 -10.76
N THR A 59 -22.17 -2.94 -10.77
CA THR A 59 -22.99 -2.30 -9.74
C THR A 59 -24.40 -2.89 -9.70
N HIS A 60 -25.05 -3.09 -10.84
CA HIS A 60 -26.38 -3.71 -10.89
C HIS A 60 -26.36 -5.16 -10.41
N MET A 61 -25.33 -5.94 -10.80
CA MET A 61 -25.18 -7.32 -10.36
C MET A 61 -24.94 -7.42 -8.85
N LYS A 62 -24.09 -6.55 -8.30
CA LYS A 62 -23.86 -6.48 -6.85
C LYS A 62 -25.15 -6.10 -6.10
N LEU A 63 -25.87 -5.10 -6.57
CA LEU A 63 -27.15 -4.70 -5.96
C LEU A 63 -28.17 -5.85 -5.97
N PHE A 64 -28.33 -6.52 -7.12
CA PHE A 64 -29.20 -7.68 -7.25
C PHE A 64 -28.79 -8.82 -6.30
N ALA A 65 -27.50 -9.14 -6.24
CA ALA A 65 -26.99 -10.19 -5.34
C ALA A 65 -27.26 -9.85 -3.86
N TRP A 66 -27.04 -8.59 -3.46
CA TRP A 66 -27.31 -8.15 -2.10
C TRP A 66 -28.79 -8.19 -1.74
N GLU A 67 -29.68 -7.73 -2.63
CA GLU A 67 -31.12 -7.82 -2.43
C GLU A 67 -31.62 -9.27 -2.37
N ALA A 68 -31.04 -10.15 -3.17
CA ALA A 68 -31.37 -11.59 -3.11
C ALA A 68 -30.84 -12.27 -1.83
N TYR A 69 -29.72 -11.80 -1.27
CA TYR A 69 -29.13 -12.34 -0.04
C TYR A 69 -29.80 -11.79 1.22
N ARG A 70 -30.34 -10.58 1.16
CA ARG A 70 -30.95 -9.87 2.30
C ARG A 70 -32.20 -10.58 2.81
N SER A 71 -32.28 -10.76 4.12
CA SER A 71 -33.50 -11.30 4.78
C SER A 71 -34.60 -10.24 4.88
N THR A 72 -35.85 -10.67 4.99
CA THR A 72 -36.98 -9.76 5.16
C THR A 72 -36.82 -8.93 6.43
N GLY A 73 -36.89 -7.60 6.31
CA GLY A 73 -36.75 -6.66 7.42
C GLY A 73 -35.32 -6.36 7.86
N GLU A 74 -34.32 -6.99 7.22
CA GLU A 74 -32.92 -6.72 7.47
C GLU A 74 -32.46 -5.48 6.68
N SER A 75 -31.62 -4.62 7.27
CA SER A 75 -30.98 -3.54 6.53
C SER A 75 -29.91 -4.08 5.57
N MET A 76 -29.59 -3.34 4.51
CA MET A 76 -28.55 -3.73 3.56
C MET A 76 -27.18 -3.90 4.25
N ASP A 77 -26.81 -2.98 5.12
CA ASP A 77 -25.54 -3.06 5.86
C ASP A 77 -25.49 -4.26 6.81
N ALA A 78 -26.60 -4.60 7.46
CA ALA A 78 -26.66 -5.80 8.30
C ALA A 78 -26.48 -7.07 7.46
N ALA A 79 -27.12 -7.16 6.29
CA ALA A 79 -26.97 -8.27 5.36
C ALA A 79 -25.51 -8.40 4.87
N LYS A 80 -24.89 -7.28 4.47
CA LYS A 80 -23.47 -7.25 4.04
C LYS A 80 -22.53 -7.70 5.17
N ARG A 81 -22.69 -7.17 6.39
CA ARG A 81 -21.89 -7.60 7.57
C ARG A 81 -22.09 -9.10 7.87
N ARG A 82 -23.32 -9.59 7.83
CA ARG A 82 -23.63 -11.02 7.99
C ARG A 82 -22.96 -11.89 6.93
N PHE A 83 -22.95 -11.44 5.68
CA PHE A 83 -22.26 -12.12 4.57
C PHE A 83 -20.77 -12.27 4.87
N PHE A 84 -20.07 -11.16 5.15
CA PHE A 84 -18.64 -11.19 5.38
C PHE A 84 -18.26 -12.06 6.59
N LYS A 85 -19.04 -12.02 7.68
CA LYS A 85 -18.85 -12.91 8.84
C LYS A 85 -19.07 -14.38 8.51
N SER A 86 -19.90 -14.71 7.52
CA SER A 86 -20.20 -16.08 7.11
C SER A 86 -19.17 -16.66 6.13
N LEU A 87 -18.24 -15.87 5.62
CA LEU A 87 -17.21 -16.37 4.71
C LEU A 87 -16.33 -17.40 5.41
N PRO A 88 -15.99 -18.52 4.73
CA PRO A 88 -15.10 -19.51 5.30
C PRO A 88 -13.72 -18.92 5.55
N LYS A 89 -13.13 -19.24 6.70
CA LYS A 89 -11.73 -18.89 7.00
C LYS A 89 -10.80 -19.58 6.00
N ALA A 90 -9.58 -19.04 5.83
CA ALA A 90 -8.53 -19.70 5.08
C ALA A 90 -8.28 -21.13 5.58
N VAL A 91 -7.67 -21.98 4.77
CA VAL A 91 -7.32 -23.36 5.11
C VAL A 91 -5.84 -23.62 4.85
N GLY A 92 -5.32 -24.73 5.39
CA GLY A 92 -3.93 -25.17 5.17
C GLY A 92 -2.90 -24.17 5.69
N GLY A 93 -1.77 -24.02 5.00
CA GLY A 93 -0.64 -23.17 5.37
C GLY A 93 -1.03 -21.70 5.59
N LYS A 94 -1.91 -21.16 4.75
CA LYS A 94 -2.40 -19.79 4.94
C LYS A 94 -3.12 -19.60 6.27
N ARG A 95 -3.97 -20.55 6.67
CA ARG A 95 -4.65 -20.46 7.97
C ARG A 95 -3.67 -20.58 9.14
N LEU A 96 -2.68 -21.43 9.04
CA LEU A 96 -1.63 -21.54 10.06
C LEU A 96 -0.85 -20.22 10.18
N LEU A 97 -0.48 -19.59 9.05
CA LEU A 97 0.15 -18.26 9.06
C LEU A 97 -0.74 -17.21 9.72
N GLN A 98 -2.03 -17.17 9.38
CA GLN A 98 -2.99 -16.26 10.02
C GLN A 98 -3.07 -16.48 11.53
N LEU A 99 -3.09 -17.74 12.00
CA LEU A 99 -3.11 -18.05 13.44
C LEU A 99 -1.79 -17.67 14.12
N GLY A 100 -0.64 -17.92 13.48
CA GLY A 100 0.66 -17.49 14.00
C GLY A 100 0.77 -15.94 14.08
N ASN A 101 0.28 -15.24 13.06
CA ASN A 101 0.21 -13.77 13.05
C ASN A 101 -0.78 -13.25 14.11
N ALA A 102 -1.93 -13.91 14.32
CA ALA A 102 -2.87 -13.54 15.38
C ALA A 102 -2.24 -13.67 16.77
N LYS A 103 -1.52 -14.78 17.02
CA LYS A 103 -0.78 -14.97 18.26
C LYS A 103 0.26 -13.87 18.47
N LEU A 104 1.02 -13.54 17.42
CA LEU A 104 1.98 -12.43 17.47
C LEU A 104 1.30 -11.09 17.79
N LEU A 105 0.14 -10.80 17.19
CA LEU A 105 -0.63 -9.60 17.48
C LEU A 105 -1.14 -9.56 18.91
N HIS A 106 -1.58 -10.71 19.44
CA HIS A 106 -2.08 -10.79 20.82
C HIS A 106 -0.95 -10.53 21.82
N GLU A 107 0.25 -11.08 21.60
CA GLU A 107 1.44 -10.83 22.43
C GLU A 107 1.95 -9.39 22.30
N PHE A 108 1.92 -8.83 21.07
CA PHE A 108 2.22 -7.42 20.80
C PHE A 108 1.24 -6.51 21.57
N HIS A 109 -0.07 -6.81 21.53
CA HIS A 109 -1.08 -6.08 22.29
C HIS A 109 -0.76 -6.05 23.79
N ASP A 110 -0.41 -7.21 24.37
CA ASP A 110 -0.08 -7.31 25.79
C ASP A 110 1.16 -6.47 26.15
N ILE A 111 2.18 -6.49 25.29
CA ILE A 111 3.37 -5.62 25.45
C ILE A 111 2.97 -4.15 25.41
N CYS A 112 2.14 -3.75 24.45
CA CYS A 112 1.70 -2.37 24.29
C CYS A 112 0.86 -1.90 25.49
N VAL A 113 -0.09 -2.71 25.95
CA VAL A 113 -0.91 -2.40 27.13
C VAL A 113 -0.05 -2.28 28.39
N ALA A 114 0.87 -3.23 28.64
CA ALA A 114 1.73 -3.22 29.81
C ALA A 114 2.66 -2.00 29.88
N ASN A 115 2.98 -1.41 28.72
CA ASN A 115 3.91 -0.27 28.61
C ASN A 115 3.23 1.05 28.23
N ASN A 116 1.88 1.10 28.21
CA ASN A 116 1.10 2.27 27.80
C ASN A 116 1.50 2.81 26.42
N LEU A 117 1.69 1.93 25.44
CA LEU A 117 1.99 2.25 24.06
C LEU A 117 0.70 2.17 23.24
N PRO A 118 0.08 3.28 22.85
CA PRO A 118 -1.09 3.26 22.00
C PRO A 118 -0.71 2.79 20.59
N TYR A 119 -1.50 1.89 20.06
CA TYR A 119 -1.46 1.44 18.66
C TYR A 119 -2.89 1.28 18.16
N PHE A 120 -3.08 1.15 16.86
CA PHE A 120 -4.37 0.83 16.27
C PHE A 120 -4.20 -0.07 15.05
N LEU A 121 -5.15 -0.98 14.85
CA LEU A 121 -5.22 -1.76 13.62
C LEU A 121 -5.43 -0.83 12.44
N ALA A 122 -4.76 -1.10 11.31
CA ALA A 122 -4.77 -0.29 10.10
C ALA A 122 -5.12 -1.13 8.86
N CYS A 123 -5.33 -0.50 7.73
CA CYS A 123 -5.45 -1.12 6.40
C CYS A 123 -6.34 -2.37 6.36
N GLY A 124 -5.85 -3.46 5.76
CA GLY A 124 -6.53 -4.75 5.64
C GLY A 124 -6.88 -5.37 6.98
N THR A 125 -6.03 -5.22 7.98
CA THR A 125 -6.27 -5.73 9.34
C THR A 125 -7.44 -5.04 10.04
N LEU A 126 -7.56 -3.71 9.92
CA LEU A 126 -8.73 -2.98 10.43
C LEU A 126 -10.01 -3.40 9.71
N LEU A 127 -9.94 -3.53 8.39
CA LEU A 127 -11.08 -4.00 7.59
C LEU A 127 -11.50 -5.42 7.99
N GLY A 128 -10.54 -6.30 8.26
CA GLY A 128 -10.76 -7.65 8.77
C GLY A 128 -11.45 -7.66 10.13
N ALA A 129 -10.99 -6.84 11.08
CA ALA A 129 -11.62 -6.70 12.40
C ALA A 129 -13.11 -6.29 12.28
N VAL A 130 -13.43 -5.34 11.41
CA VAL A 130 -14.81 -4.82 11.25
C VAL A 130 -15.72 -5.78 10.49
N ARG A 131 -15.22 -6.48 9.46
CA ARG A 131 -16.03 -7.35 8.60
C ARG A 131 -16.07 -8.80 9.02
N HIS A 132 -14.96 -9.33 9.55
CA HIS A 132 -14.76 -10.77 9.79
C HIS A 132 -14.51 -11.11 11.27
N GLU A 133 -14.27 -10.10 12.12
CA GLU A 133 -13.80 -10.27 13.51
C GLU A 133 -12.46 -11.03 13.57
N GLY A 134 -11.63 -10.85 12.53
CA GLY A 134 -10.37 -11.53 12.31
C GLY A 134 -9.84 -11.27 10.91
N PHE A 135 -9.02 -12.17 10.40
CA PHE A 135 -8.47 -12.06 9.05
C PHE A 135 -9.53 -12.07 7.96
N ILE A 136 -9.32 -11.26 6.95
CA ILE A 136 -9.93 -11.45 5.65
C ILE A 136 -9.41 -12.81 5.11
N PRO A 137 -10.28 -13.70 4.54
CA PRO A 137 -9.85 -15.08 4.22
C PRO A 137 -8.65 -15.21 3.28
N TRP A 138 -8.39 -14.22 2.44
CA TRP A 138 -7.27 -14.22 1.49
C TRP A 138 -6.07 -13.38 1.94
N ASP A 139 -6.15 -12.70 3.07
CA ASP A 139 -5.11 -11.85 3.65
C ASP A 139 -4.08 -12.68 4.45
N ASP A 140 -2.83 -12.23 4.51
CA ASP A 140 -1.74 -12.99 5.13
C ASP A 140 -0.81 -12.16 6.03
N ASP A 141 -1.09 -10.88 6.25
CA ASP A 141 -0.29 -9.96 7.05
C ASP A 141 -1.10 -9.24 8.14
N ILE A 142 -0.42 -8.47 8.96
CA ILE A 142 -1.01 -7.59 9.98
C ILE A 142 -0.40 -6.21 9.88
N ASP A 143 -1.27 -5.23 9.78
CA ASP A 143 -0.96 -3.80 9.71
C ASP A 143 -1.34 -3.09 11.00
N VAL A 144 -0.41 -2.36 11.59
CA VAL A 144 -0.60 -1.61 12.81
C VAL A 144 -0.05 -0.21 12.66
N GLY A 145 -0.85 0.79 12.99
CA GLY A 145 -0.41 2.19 13.10
C GLY A 145 0.00 2.53 14.52
N MET A 146 1.13 3.22 14.67
CA MET A 146 1.63 3.75 15.94
C MET A 146 2.26 5.13 15.74
N ILE A 147 2.24 5.95 16.79
CA ILE A 147 3.03 7.19 16.81
C ILE A 147 4.52 6.82 16.76
N ARG A 148 5.32 7.57 16.00
CA ARG A 148 6.76 7.34 15.79
C ARG A 148 7.51 7.15 17.10
N GLU A 149 7.33 8.05 18.08
CA GLU A 149 8.01 7.96 19.36
C GLU A 149 7.62 6.71 20.17
N ASP A 150 6.42 6.18 19.97
CA ASP A 150 5.99 4.96 20.64
C ASP A 150 6.59 3.71 20.00
N ILE A 151 6.86 3.71 18.69
CA ILE A 151 7.64 2.66 18.03
C ILE A 151 9.09 2.68 18.51
N GLU A 152 9.71 3.84 18.71
CA GLU A 152 11.06 3.95 19.28
C GLU A 152 11.13 3.41 20.72
N LYS A 153 10.11 3.68 21.54
CA LYS A 153 9.98 3.09 22.88
C LYS A 153 9.79 1.58 22.80
N LEU A 154 8.93 1.08 21.90
CA LEU A 154 8.72 -0.35 21.68
C LEU A 154 10.03 -1.02 21.27
N HIS A 155 10.80 -0.42 20.36
CA HIS A 155 12.11 -0.92 19.95
C HIS A 155 13.04 -1.08 21.17
N SER A 156 13.07 -0.09 22.06
CA SER A 156 13.87 -0.14 23.29
C SER A 156 13.41 -1.25 24.25
N ILE A 157 12.09 -1.46 24.38
CA ILE A 157 11.50 -2.50 25.24
C ILE A 157 11.84 -3.90 24.74
N VAL A 158 11.86 -4.12 23.42
CA VAL A 158 12.09 -5.45 22.85
C VAL A 158 13.56 -5.72 22.51
N ALA A 159 14.46 -4.76 22.65
CA ALA A 159 15.88 -4.92 22.29
C ALA A 159 16.51 -6.14 22.96
N ASP A 160 16.30 -6.30 24.28
CA ASP A 160 16.81 -7.42 25.06
C ASP A 160 15.80 -8.56 25.25
N ASN A 161 14.63 -8.47 24.61
CA ASN A 161 13.60 -9.50 24.72
C ASN A 161 14.08 -10.80 24.05
N PRO A 162 14.01 -11.97 24.70
CA PRO A 162 14.47 -13.23 24.11
C PRO A 162 13.61 -13.74 22.96
N ARG A 163 12.34 -13.31 22.86
CA ARG A 163 11.35 -13.86 21.92
C ARG A 163 11.11 -12.95 20.71
N PHE A 164 11.20 -11.62 20.88
CA PHE A 164 10.79 -10.64 19.88
C PHE A 164 11.95 -9.78 19.39
N ARG A 165 11.81 -9.27 18.17
CA ARG A 165 12.68 -8.28 17.56
C ARG A 165 11.90 -7.34 16.66
N ILE A 166 12.45 -6.16 16.43
CA ILE A 166 12.02 -5.27 15.37
C ILE A 166 13.08 -5.29 14.28
N THR A 167 12.65 -5.47 13.05
CA THR A 167 13.51 -5.40 11.86
C THR A 167 13.15 -4.19 11.04
N THR A 168 14.13 -3.50 10.48
CA THR A 168 13.95 -2.37 9.57
C THR A 168 14.67 -2.65 8.27
N ILE A 169 13.98 -2.44 7.17
CA ILE A 169 14.50 -2.62 5.80
C ILE A 169 14.14 -1.37 4.99
N PHE A 170 15.10 -0.87 4.24
CA PHE A 170 14.86 0.14 3.22
C PHE A 170 14.43 -0.55 1.93
N ASP A 171 13.16 -0.39 1.56
CA ASP A 171 12.58 -0.94 0.34
C ASP A 171 12.63 0.11 -0.78
N ARG A 172 13.49 -0.15 -1.77
CA ARG A 172 13.67 0.75 -2.91
C ARG A 172 12.46 0.78 -3.85
N TYR A 173 11.74 -0.31 -3.99
CA TYR A 173 10.61 -0.36 -4.91
C TYR A 173 9.41 0.45 -4.40
N ALA A 174 9.23 0.46 -3.09
CA ALA A 174 8.20 1.27 -2.44
C ALA A 174 8.74 2.62 -1.95
N PHE A 175 10.05 2.85 -2.00
CA PHE A 175 10.73 4.02 -1.38
C PHE A 175 10.27 4.24 0.05
N CYS A 176 10.27 3.18 0.85
CA CYS A 176 9.83 3.25 2.23
C CYS A 176 10.80 2.58 3.20
N LYS A 177 10.75 3.04 4.44
CA LYS A 177 11.40 2.42 5.59
C LYS A 177 10.41 1.43 6.19
N GLN A 178 10.48 0.16 5.77
CA GLN A 178 9.61 -0.90 6.26
C GLN A 178 10.07 -1.36 7.64
N VAL A 179 9.18 -1.35 8.62
CA VAL A 179 9.46 -1.74 10.01
C VAL A 179 8.52 -2.85 10.42
N ARG A 180 9.08 -3.96 10.93
CA ARG A 180 8.31 -5.15 11.29
C ARG A 180 8.62 -5.62 12.70
N PHE A 181 7.59 -5.85 13.48
CA PHE A 181 7.68 -6.60 14.74
C PHE A 181 7.58 -8.10 14.44
N ARG A 182 8.49 -8.90 14.98
CA ARG A 182 8.64 -10.33 14.65
C ARG A 182 9.09 -11.16 15.84
N TYR A 183 8.85 -12.46 15.74
CA TYR A 183 9.59 -13.42 16.56
C TYR A 183 11.08 -13.41 16.20
N LYS A 184 11.95 -13.75 17.19
CA LYS A 184 13.38 -13.99 16.93
C LYS A 184 13.63 -15.33 16.25
N ASP A 185 12.70 -16.27 16.37
CA ASP A 185 12.74 -17.55 15.66
C ASP A 185 12.68 -17.30 14.13
N PRO A 186 13.74 -17.67 13.39
CA PRO A 186 13.81 -17.44 11.96
C PRO A 186 12.87 -18.35 11.16
N ASP A 187 12.42 -19.47 11.73
CA ASP A 187 11.53 -20.42 11.08
C ASP A 187 10.04 -20.04 11.22
N LEU A 188 9.74 -18.96 11.99
CA LEU A 188 8.41 -18.35 12.07
C LEU A 188 8.31 -17.17 11.11
N PRO A 189 7.54 -17.30 10.01
CA PRO A 189 7.40 -16.23 9.02
C PRO A 189 6.49 -15.09 9.47
N CYS A 190 5.96 -15.17 10.69
CA CYS A 190 5.02 -14.21 11.26
C CYS A 190 5.62 -12.82 11.45
N PHE A 191 4.84 -11.79 11.09
CA PHE A 191 5.23 -10.40 11.30
C PHE A 191 4.01 -9.48 11.44
N ILE A 192 4.27 -8.31 12.03
CA ILE A 192 3.35 -7.16 12.05
C ILE A 192 4.07 -6.01 11.38
N ASP A 193 3.50 -5.45 10.32
CA ASP A 193 3.97 -4.20 9.72
C ASP A 193 3.61 -3.04 10.65
N LEU A 194 4.63 -2.27 11.06
CA LEU A 194 4.48 -1.11 11.91
C LEU A 194 4.53 0.15 11.06
N PHE A 195 3.38 0.81 10.93
CA PHE A 195 3.27 2.08 10.22
C PHE A 195 3.47 3.25 11.16
N PHE A 196 4.41 4.12 10.82
CA PHE A 196 4.67 5.34 11.56
C PHE A 196 3.58 6.37 11.29
N PHE A 197 3.09 6.95 12.37
CA PHE A 197 2.23 8.12 12.30
C PHE A 197 2.89 9.29 13.02
N ASP A 198 2.88 10.45 12.36
CA ASP A 198 3.40 11.71 12.88
C ASP A 198 2.23 12.68 13.12
N TYR A 199 2.34 13.48 14.17
CA TYR A 199 1.39 14.54 14.42
C TYR A 199 1.57 15.66 13.39
N ALA A 200 0.46 16.13 12.80
CA ALA A 200 0.43 17.20 11.81
C ALA A 200 -0.32 18.42 12.36
N LYS A 201 0.04 19.61 11.89
CA LYS A 201 -0.59 20.87 12.30
C LYS A 201 -2.08 20.92 12.00
N ASP A 202 -2.48 20.37 10.86
CA ASP A 202 -3.86 20.26 10.43
C ASP A 202 -4.09 18.94 9.66
N SER A 203 -5.35 18.63 9.39
CA SER A 203 -5.76 17.46 8.63
C SER A 203 -6.34 17.80 7.26
N SER A 204 -5.96 18.94 6.69
CA SER A 204 -6.46 19.44 5.43
C SER A 204 -5.94 18.61 4.23
N GLU A 205 -6.71 18.62 3.17
CA GLU A 205 -6.29 18.06 1.89
C GLU A 205 -5.03 18.74 1.36
N GLN A 206 -4.90 20.06 1.60
CA GLN A 206 -3.73 20.83 1.18
C GLN A 206 -2.44 20.33 1.84
N THR A 207 -2.47 20.02 3.13
CA THR A 207 -1.32 19.42 3.85
C THR A 207 -0.95 18.06 3.27
N CYS A 208 -1.95 17.23 2.94
CA CYS A 208 -1.71 15.96 2.28
C CYS A 208 -1.08 16.12 0.89
N ILE A 209 -1.58 17.06 0.07
CA ILE A 209 -1.02 17.37 -1.24
C ILE A 209 0.43 17.81 -1.13
N GLU A 210 0.76 18.65 -0.16
CA GLU A 210 2.13 19.15 0.04
C GLU A 210 3.09 18.03 0.49
N LEU A 211 2.68 17.16 1.39
CA LEU A 211 3.46 15.97 1.78
C LEU A 211 3.74 15.06 0.56
N LYS A 212 2.72 14.81 -0.26
CA LYS A 212 2.86 14.04 -1.50
C LYS A 212 3.81 14.71 -2.48
N ARG A 213 3.75 16.05 -2.61
CA ARG A 213 4.66 16.83 -3.46
C ARG A 213 6.11 16.67 -3.01
N ILE A 214 6.38 16.87 -1.70
CA ILE A 214 7.71 16.71 -1.12
C ILE A 214 8.25 15.30 -1.41
N ARG A 215 7.48 14.27 -1.12
CA ARG A 215 7.88 12.88 -1.36
C ARG A 215 8.18 12.62 -2.83
N LYS A 216 7.33 13.08 -3.73
CA LYS A 216 7.52 12.93 -5.18
C LYS A 216 8.80 13.57 -5.68
N GLU A 217 9.06 14.80 -5.27
CA GLU A 217 10.25 15.54 -5.70
C GLU A 217 11.52 14.84 -5.23
N LEU A 218 11.57 14.37 -3.98
CA LEU A 218 12.72 13.69 -3.44
C LEU A 218 12.98 12.34 -4.13
N ILE A 219 11.93 11.54 -4.38
CA ILE A 219 12.04 10.28 -5.11
C ILE A 219 12.49 10.52 -6.54
N SER A 220 11.88 11.46 -7.27
CA SER A 220 12.27 11.77 -8.66
C SER A 220 13.73 12.25 -8.75
N THR A 221 14.15 13.07 -7.79
CA THR A 221 15.56 13.54 -7.74
C THR A 221 16.51 12.38 -7.51
N GLU A 222 16.17 11.44 -6.63
CA GLU A 222 16.98 10.23 -6.41
C GLU A 222 17.05 9.36 -7.66
N GLU A 223 15.93 9.14 -8.34
CA GLU A 223 15.88 8.33 -9.56
C GLU A 223 16.68 8.97 -10.71
N ASP A 224 16.54 10.29 -10.91
CA ASP A 224 17.20 11.03 -11.98
C ASP A 224 18.72 11.13 -11.76
N GLU A 225 19.16 11.37 -10.52
CA GLU A 225 20.55 11.61 -10.19
C GLU A 225 21.31 10.34 -9.75
N CYS A 226 20.58 9.26 -9.49
CA CYS A 226 21.15 7.97 -9.08
C CYS A 226 22.13 8.11 -7.89
N ARG A 227 21.76 8.90 -6.86
CA ARG A 227 22.62 9.24 -5.72
C ARG A 227 22.86 8.07 -4.77
N LEU A 228 22.00 7.05 -4.81
CA LEU A 228 22.05 5.88 -3.93
C LEU A 228 22.32 4.59 -4.74
N PRO A 229 23.50 4.45 -5.38
CA PRO A 229 23.79 3.29 -6.24
C PRO A 229 23.72 1.97 -5.46
N ILE A 230 24.15 1.97 -4.18
CA ILE A 230 24.07 0.78 -3.32
C ILE A 230 22.64 0.28 -3.16
N TRP A 231 21.66 1.17 -3.02
CA TRP A 231 20.26 0.82 -2.89
C TRP A 231 19.65 0.29 -4.20
N LYS A 232 20.26 0.63 -5.31
CA LYS A 232 19.92 0.04 -6.60
C LYS A 232 20.43 -1.40 -6.73
N ASP A 233 21.60 -1.67 -6.21
CA ASP A 233 22.22 -3.01 -6.22
C ASP A 233 21.60 -3.93 -5.15
N LYS A 234 21.21 -3.36 -4.00
CA LYS A 234 20.56 -4.04 -2.87
C LYS A 234 19.18 -3.38 -2.62
N PRO A 235 18.14 -3.70 -3.40
CA PRO A 235 16.85 -3.00 -3.31
C PRO A 235 16.12 -3.20 -1.96
N TYR A 236 16.41 -4.25 -1.25
CA TYR A 236 15.96 -4.52 0.11
C TYR A 236 17.16 -4.47 1.06
N LEU A 237 17.47 -3.27 1.55
CA LEU A 237 18.67 -3.02 2.35
C LEU A 237 18.32 -3.00 3.84
N PRO A 238 18.79 -3.96 4.66
CA PRO A 238 18.61 -3.92 6.11
C PRO A 238 19.30 -2.71 6.75
N VAL A 239 18.71 -2.15 7.80
CA VAL A 239 19.25 -0.96 8.48
C VAL A 239 20.61 -1.20 9.13
N ASP A 240 20.91 -2.45 9.48
CA ASP A 240 22.18 -2.88 10.07
C ASP A 240 23.26 -3.24 9.02
N ASP A 241 22.96 -3.13 7.72
CA ASP A 241 23.97 -3.23 6.67
C ASP A 241 24.95 -2.04 6.78
N PRO A 242 26.27 -2.27 6.73
CA PRO A 242 27.28 -1.19 6.86
C PRO A 242 27.11 -0.04 5.86
N GLU A 243 26.46 -0.30 4.74
CA GLU A 243 26.23 0.68 3.68
C GLU A 243 24.88 1.39 3.77
N ALA A 244 24.04 1.03 4.76
CA ALA A 244 22.70 1.59 4.92
C ALA A 244 22.67 3.08 5.31
N ALA A 245 23.75 3.60 5.89
CA ALA A 245 23.80 4.98 6.41
C ALA A 245 23.47 6.05 5.36
N VAL A 246 23.82 5.85 4.10
CA VAL A 246 23.51 6.80 3.02
C VAL A 246 22.02 6.80 2.67
N VAL A 247 21.37 5.64 2.75
CA VAL A 247 19.93 5.50 2.55
C VAL A 247 19.16 6.07 3.74
N GLU A 248 19.64 5.85 4.97
CA GLU A 248 19.07 6.49 6.17
C GLU A 248 19.09 8.01 6.06
N GLN A 249 20.18 8.61 5.55
CA GLN A 249 20.28 10.06 5.32
C GLN A 249 19.24 10.56 4.32
N PHE A 250 18.91 9.77 3.29
CA PHE A 250 17.85 10.12 2.35
C PHE A 250 16.49 10.20 3.04
N PHE A 251 16.15 9.21 3.88
CA PHE A 251 14.90 9.22 4.65
C PHE A 251 14.88 10.35 5.69
N GLN A 252 16.01 10.62 6.34
CA GLN A 252 16.13 11.74 7.27
C GLN A 252 15.90 13.09 6.55
N HIS A 253 16.44 13.25 5.34
CA HIS A 253 16.18 14.44 4.53
C HIS A 253 14.69 14.57 4.14
N MET A 254 14.03 13.46 3.88
CA MET A 254 12.58 13.43 3.60
C MET A 254 11.77 13.91 4.82
N LEU A 255 12.11 13.43 6.02
CA LEU A 255 11.50 13.89 7.28
C LEU A 255 11.76 15.38 7.54
N ASP A 256 13.01 15.84 7.39
CA ASP A 256 13.36 17.25 7.59
C ASP A 256 12.62 18.18 6.64
N SER A 257 12.42 17.75 5.40
CA SER A 257 11.67 18.50 4.38
C SER A 257 10.17 18.63 4.72
N SER A 258 9.61 17.66 5.43
CA SER A 258 8.21 17.68 5.87
C SER A 258 7.97 18.37 7.22
N ARG A 259 9.03 18.70 7.97
CA ARG A 259 8.97 19.19 9.37
C ARG A 259 8.06 20.41 9.56
N SER A 260 7.98 21.30 8.57
CA SER A 260 7.13 22.50 8.65
C SER A 260 5.62 22.18 8.69
N LEU A 261 5.21 20.98 8.27
CA LEU A 261 3.83 20.51 8.27
C LEU A 261 3.49 19.70 9.53
N LEU A 262 4.51 19.25 10.27
CA LEU A 262 4.36 18.47 11.50
C LEU A 262 4.16 19.36 12.73
N ALA A 263 3.66 18.79 13.82
CA ALA A 263 3.36 19.47 15.08
C ALA A 263 3.78 18.61 16.28
N GLN A 264 3.82 19.25 17.45
CA GLN A 264 3.86 18.52 18.73
C GLN A 264 2.44 18.01 19.08
N PRO A 265 2.30 16.97 19.90
CA PRO A 265 1.00 16.36 20.23
C PRO A 265 -0.06 17.36 20.68
N ASN A 266 0.32 18.37 21.50
CA ASN A 266 -0.62 19.36 22.05
C ASN A 266 -1.09 20.41 21.03
N ASP A 267 -0.38 20.56 19.93
CA ASP A 267 -0.65 21.55 18.88
C ASP A 267 -1.18 20.90 17.59
N ALA A 268 -1.37 19.57 17.63
CA ALA A 268 -1.76 18.80 16.47
C ALA A 268 -3.28 18.73 16.29
N ASN A 269 -3.72 18.95 15.07
CA ASN A 269 -5.11 18.72 14.64
C ASN A 269 -5.21 17.56 13.62
N GLY A 270 -4.08 17.00 13.19
CA GLY A 270 -3.99 15.89 12.26
C GLY A 270 -3.02 14.81 12.73
N LEU A 271 -3.24 13.61 12.22
CA LEU A 271 -2.33 12.49 12.29
C LEU A 271 -2.06 12.03 10.88
N VAL A 272 -0.80 11.94 10.47
CA VAL A 272 -0.40 11.59 9.11
C VAL A 272 0.43 10.31 9.10
N TRP A 273 0.16 9.43 8.15
CA TRP A 273 1.06 8.33 7.86
C TRP A 273 2.41 8.89 7.40
N ALA A 274 3.47 8.54 8.09
CA ALA A 274 4.77 9.18 7.95
C ALA A 274 5.33 9.06 6.53
N ILE A 275 5.90 10.14 6.06
CA ILE A 275 6.39 10.31 4.69
C ILE A 275 7.52 9.32 4.32
N ASP A 276 8.30 8.87 5.29
CA ASP A 276 9.41 7.92 5.13
C ASP A 276 8.99 6.45 5.22
N ASN A 277 7.78 6.18 5.69
CA ASN A 277 7.29 4.82 5.94
C ASN A 277 6.07 4.46 5.06
N THR A 278 5.41 5.45 4.45
CA THR A 278 4.29 5.18 3.56
C THR A 278 4.73 4.43 2.31
N THR A 279 3.99 3.38 1.94
CA THR A 279 4.15 2.63 0.69
C THR A 279 3.39 3.24 -0.47
N GLY A 280 2.57 4.26 -0.20
CA GLY A 280 1.74 4.90 -1.20
C GLY A 280 2.58 5.51 -2.32
N THR A 281 2.36 5.03 -3.55
CA THR A 281 2.89 5.71 -4.72
C THR A 281 2.27 7.10 -4.81
N VAL A 282 3.01 8.03 -5.38
CA VAL A 282 2.57 9.42 -5.59
C VAL A 282 1.24 9.52 -6.35
N GLN A 283 0.85 8.48 -7.05
CA GLN A 283 -0.40 8.37 -7.81
C GLN A 283 -1.57 7.81 -6.99
N ALA A 284 -1.32 7.27 -5.77
CA ALA A 284 -2.40 6.83 -4.92
C ALA A 284 -3.22 8.04 -4.48
N GLU A 285 -4.52 8.02 -4.77
CA GLU A 285 -5.49 9.03 -4.34
C GLU A 285 -5.68 9.03 -2.80
N TRP A 286 -4.93 8.20 -2.11
CA TRP A 286 -5.01 8.02 -0.67
C TRP A 286 -4.70 9.32 0.06
N ASN A 287 -5.59 9.71 0.91
CA ASN A 287 -5.37 10.81 1.83
C ASN A 287 -4.67 10.25 3.08
N TRP A 288 -3.37 10.49 3.20
CA TRP A 288 -2.51 9.98 4.28
C TRP A 288 -2.75 10.64 5.64
N ILE A 289 -3.65 11.61 5.73
CA ILE A 289 -3.87 12.41 6.93
C ILE A 289 -5.30 12.25 7.45
N SER A 290 -5.47 12.16 8.75
CA SER A 290 -6.77 12.13 9.41
C SER A 290 -6.80 13.11 10.58
N PRO A 291 -7.96 13.68 10.95
CA PRO A 291 -8.10 14.39 12.19
C PRO A 291 -7.67 13.53 13.38
N THR A 292 -6.98 14.11 14.35
CA THR A 292 -6.57 13.38 15.57
C THR A 292 -7.77 12.78 16.30
N GLU A 293 -8.92 13.46 16.30
CA GLU A 293 -10.17 13.02 16.89
C GLU A 293 -10.81 11.79 16.19
N ASP A 294 -10.43 11.52 14.94
CA ASP A 294 -10.88 10.32 14.23
C ASP A 294 -10.07 9.09 14.66
N ILE A 295 -8.89 9.29 15.23
CA ILE A 295 -8.04 8.21 15.73
C ILE A 295 -8.19 8.05 17.24
N PHE A 296 -8.11 9.12 18.01
CA PHE A 296 -8.14 9.10 19.48
C PHE A 296 -9.43 9.70 20.06
N PRO A 297 -9.89 9.21 21.24
CA PRO A 297 -9.36 8.06 21.97
C PRO A 297 -9.62 6.75 21.24
N LEU A 298 -8.74 5.76 21.40
CA LEU A 298 -8.88 4.47 20.74
C LEU A 298 -10.11 3.71 21.26
N LYS A 299 -10.72 2.92 20.38
CA LYS A 299 -11.72 1.88 20.70
C LYS A 299 -11.09 0.49 20.67
N SER A 300 -11.88 -0.54 20.96
CA SER A 300 -11.47 -1.93 20.80
C SER A 300 -12.48 -2.67 19.93
N LEU A 301 -11.97 -3.58 19.10
CA LEU A 301 -12.75 -4.56 18.35
C LEU A 301 -12.07 -5.92 18.46
N ALA A 302 -12.88 -6.98 18.40
CA ALA A 302 -12.37 -8.34 18.38
C ALA A 302 -11.59 -8.62 17.09
N PHE A 303 -10.40 -9.24 17.23
CA PHE A 303 -9.62 -9.79 16.13
C PHE A 303 -9.07 -11.17 16.52
N GLU A 304 -9.53 -12.21 15.85
CA GLU A 304 -9.19 -13.62 16.13
C GLU A 304 -9.29 -13.98 17.63
N GLY A 305 -10.37 -13.49 18.30
CA GLY A 305 -10.69 -13.86 19.67
C GLY A 305 -10.12 -12.97 20.78
N LYS A 306 -9.37 -11.91 20.45
CA LYS A 306 -8.88 -10.92 21.41
C LYS A 306 -9.26 -9.51 21.01
N ASP A 307 -9.61 -8.68 21.97
CA ASP A 307 -9.86 -7.27 21.73
C ASP A 307 -8.57 -6.52 21.41
N CYS A 308 -8.52 -5.88 20.24
CA CYS A 308 -7.40 -5.08 19.78
C CYS A 308 -7.83 -3.62 19.58
N PHE A 309 -6.89 -2.68 19.70
CA PHE A 309 -7.18 -1.26 19.56
C PHE A 309 -7.44 -0.89 18.10
N VAL A 310 -8.45 -0.03 17.89
CA VAL A 310 -8.83 0.52 16.60
C VAL A 310 -9.06 2.03 16.72
N PRO A 311 -9.00 2.79 15.61
CA PRO A 311 -9.33 4.21 15.62
C PRO A 311 -10.72 4.50 16.16
N GLN A 312 -10.91 5.66 16.80
CA GLN A 312 -12.19 6.13 17.33
C GLN A 312 -13.33 6.08 16.30
N ASN A 313 -13.04 6.58 15.09
CA ASN A 313 -13.97 6.65 13.98
C ASN A 313 -13.55 5.71 12.85
N TYR A 314 -13.29 4.43 13.20
CA TYR A 314 -12.78 3.42 12.26
C TYR A 314 -13.64 3.27 10.99
N GLU A 315 -14.95 3.44 11.07
CA GLU A 315 -15.83 3.38 9.88
C GLU A 315 -15.54 4.54 8.91
N LYS A 316 -15.24 5.74 9.42
CA LYS A 316 -14.85 6.89 8.62
C LYS A 316 -13.48 6.67 7.97
N ILE A 317 -12.52 6.10 8.72
CA ILE A 317 -11.19 5.74 8.20
C ILE A 317 -11.33 4.72 7.06
N LEU A 318 -12.08 3.63 7.28
CA LEU A 318 -12.32 2.60 6.26
C LEU A 318 -13.04 3.15 5.02
N SER A 319 -14.05 4.02 5.23
CA SER A 319 -14.76 4.65 4.09
C SER A 319 -13.86 5.55 3.27
N LYS A 320 -12.90 6.22 3.92
CA LYS A 320 -11.91 7.07 3.26
C LYS A 320 -10.87 6.24 2.48
N GLU A 321 -10.47 5.10 3.01
CA GLU A 321 -9.45 4.22 2.44
C GLU A 321 -10.01 3.30 1.35
N PHE A 322 -11.16 2.68 1.60
CA PHE A 322 -11.75 1.64 0.75
C PHE A 322 -13.08 2.03 0.10
N GLY A 323 -13.57 3.26 0.29
CA GLY A 323 -14.90 3.67 -0.20
C GLY A 323 -16.04 2.90 0.48
N ASP A 324 -16.89 2.22 -0.29
CA ASP A 324 -17.90 1.29 0.25
C ASP A 324 -17.23 -0.03 0.67
N TYR A 325 -16.56 0.00 1.83
CA TYR A 325 -15.81 -1.14 2.37
C TYR A 325 -16.68 -2.36 2.72
N LEU A 326 -18.01 -2.21 2.74
CA LEU A 326 -18.98 -3.32 2.87
C LEU A 326 -19.37 -3.91 1.50
N ASN A 327 -18.71 -3.52 0.41
CA ASN A 327 -18.90 -4.13 -0.90
C ASN A 327 -17.95 -5.30 -1.13
N LEU A 328 -18.31 -6.16 -2.10
CA LEU A 328 -17.41 -7.20 -2.58
C LEU A 328 -16.21 -6.55 -3.30
N PRO A 329 -14.99 -6.88 -2.92
CA PRO A 329 -13.80 -6.37 -3.60
C PRO A 329 -13.71 -6.94 -5.03
N ASN A 330 -13.08 -6.17 -5.92
CA ASN A 330 -12.90 -6.59 -7.32
C ASN A 330 -11.62 -7.44 -7.50
N ASP A 331 -10.76 -7.49 -6.49
CA ASP A 331 -9.39 -8.00 -6.54
C ASP A 331 -9.14 -9.26 -5.71
N ILE A 332 -10.19 -10.00 -5.33
CA ILE A 332 -10.06 -11.23 -4.51
C ILE A 332 -9.01 -12.20 -5.07
N ASN A 333 -8.90 -12.30 -6.40
CA ASN A 333 -7.97 -13.22 -7.07
C ASN A 333 -6.59 -12.61 -7.37
N SER A 334 -6.40 -11.32 -7.15
CA SER A 334 -5.15 -10.59 -7.44
C SER A 334 -4.52 -9.99 -6.18
N HIS A 335 -4.99 -10.38 -4.99
CA HIS A 335 -4.44 -9.92 -3.73
C HIS A 335 -2.95 -10.29 -3.63
N TYR A 336 -2.13 -9.32 -3.26
CA TYR A 336 -0.70 -9.53 -3.07
C TYR A 336 -0.47 -10.48 -1.89
N GLN A 337 0.41 -11.46 -2.07
CA GLN A 337 0.83 -12.38 -1.02
C GLN A 337 2.24 -12.00 -0.55
N HIS A 338 2.41 -11.81 0.75
CA HIS A 338 3.69 -11.47 1.37
C HIS A 338 4.60 -12.69 1.52
N ILE A 339 4.01 -13.87 1.61
CA ILE A 339 4.72 -15.14 1.76
C ILE A 339 4.28 -16.07 0.63
N SER A 340 5.25 -16.58 -0.12
CA SER A 340 4.99 -17.49 -1.22
C SER A 340 4.46 -18.85 -0.73
N ASP A 341 3.66 -19.54 -1.56
CA ASP A 341 3.17 -20.88 -1.23
C ASP A 341 4.32 -21.85 -0.90
N GLN A 342 5.48 -21.70 -1.56
CA GLN A 342 6.66 -22.53 -1.31
C GLN A 342 7.24 -22.29 0.10
N GLU A 343 7.28 -21.04 0.56
CA GLU A 343 7.72 -20.68 1.93
C GLU A 343 6.71 -21.18 2.95
N LEU A 344 5.41 -21.04 2.70
CA LEU A 344 4.35 -21.57 3.54
C LEU A 344 4.46 -23.10 3.69
N ASP A 345 4.67 -23.82 2.60
CA ASP A 345 4.85 -25.28 2.64
C ASP A 345 6.09 -25.68 3.45
N ALA A 346 7.18 -24.92 3.33
CA ALA A 346 8.42 -25.17 4.07
C ALA A 346 8.27 -24.95 5.58
N THR A 347 7.47 -23.95 6.00
CA THR A 347 7.32 -23.56 7.41
C THR A 347 6.07 -24.14 8.08
N GLN A 348 5.16 -24.75 7.31
CA GLN A 348 3.84 -25.18 7.80
C GLN A 348 3.90 -26.07 9.04
N ARG A 349 4.83 -27.04 9.09
CA ARG A 349 4.97 -27.94 10.25
C ARG A 349 5.42 -27.17 11.49
N HIS A 350 6.43 -26.30 11.35
CA HIS A 350 6.93 -25.50 12.46
C HIS A 350 5.88 -24.53 12.99
N LEU A 351 5.09 -23.91 12.11
CA LEU A 351 3.94 -23.08 12.49
C LEU A 351 2.87 -23.89 13.25
N ALA A 352 2.54 -25.10 12.81
CA ALA A 352 1.58 -25.95 13.51
C ALA A 352 2.07 -26.30 14.92
N ASP A 353 3.30 -26.80 15.05
CA ASP A 353 3.91 -27.12 16.33
C ASP A 353 3.95 -25.90 17.27
N PHE A 354 4.26 -24.71 16.74
CA PHE A 354 4.30 -23.45 17.50
C PHE A 354 2.92 -23.01 18.00
N ILE A 355 1.86 -23.21 17.21
CA ILE A 355 0.49 -22.86 17.60
C ILE A 355 -0.03 -23.83 18.68
N GLU A 356 0.24 -25.13 18.52
CA GLU A 356 -0.21 -26.18 19.45
C GLU A 356 0.53 -26.17 20.80
N ALA A 357 1.76 -25.64 20.86
CA ALA A 357 2.60 -25.69 22.07
C ALA A 357 2.06 -24.84 23.24
N ASP A 358 1.14 -23.91 23.00
CA ASP A 358 0.59 -22.98 24.01
C ASP A 358 -0.92 -23.21 24.29
N ASP A 359 -1.57 -24.19 23.64
CA ASP A 359 -2.91 -24.66 23.98
C ASP A 359 -2.84 -25.74 25.10
#